data_f5286bc3b97306f383c5f33dd660fada
#
_entry.id   f5286bc3b97306f383c5f33dd660fada
#
_cell.length_a   1.000
_cell.length_b   1.000
_cell.length_c   1.000
_cell.angle_alpha   90.00
_cell.angle_beta   90.00
_cell.angle_gamma   90.00
#
_symmetry.space_group_name_H-M   'P 1'
#
loop_
_entity.id
_entity.type
_entity.pdbx_description
1 polymer ?
#
loop_
_entity_poly.entity_id
_entity_poly.type
_entity_poly.pdbx_seq_one_letter_code
_entity_poly.pdbx_strand_id
1 'polypeptide(L)'
;VGLFNSLAISLISIYYEGKERDRLIGFENAAAAAATTIFTWLVGYLMSFGWHMTFGVYALGVIPLTMFGLFVSDKTPTVTGASTSTVSTQKPKLNATMIGYGIFMFILFVTYFGMTVKIAPLFEQAGYGTAAEASLISGISAATGFVAGVIFGSIKQILGRYMIGLGTLAGAVMVLVLSMSQNLILSGVAIAVYGLAFGMAVPAIYSAVAAKTDEASQNLGSTILLVAVNMGVFLSPYVFQLIASAFGDTSAVFSMRVDGLLVLALAVITLVTASLQKPERAPKPVHAK
;
A
#
# COMPACT_ATOMS: atom_id res chain seq x y z
N VAL A 1 0.31 -14.62 -4.60
CA VAL A 1 0.94 -13.28 -4.56
C VAL A 1 2.15 -13.30 -3.63
N GLY A 2 2.04 -13.82 -2.39
CA GLY A 2 3.14 -13.78 -1.41
C GLY A 2 4.43 -14.49 -1.81
N LEU A 3 4.36 -15.56 -2.61
CA LEU A 3 5.56 -16.30 -3.06
C LEU A 3 6.37 -15.57 -4.12
N PHE A 4 5.71 -14.81 -5.00
CA PHE A 4 6.37 -14.14 -6.12
C PHE A 4 6.79 -12.69 -5.83
N ASN A 5 6.13 -12.03 -4.88
CA ASN A 5 6.37 -10.61 -4.61
C ASN A 5 7.80 -10.32 -4.12
N SER A 6 8.38 -11.22 -3.34
CA SER A 6 9.77 -11.09 -2.88
C SER A 6 10.80 -11.61 -3.90
N LEU A 7 10.39 -12.45 -4.85
CA LEU A 7 11.31 -13.09 -5.79
C LEU A 7 11.93 -12.08 -6.75
N ALA A 8 11.14 -11.14 -7.29
CA ALA A 8 11.64 -10.10 -8.19
C ALA A 8 12.70 -9.23 -7.50
N ILE A 9 12.40 -8.74 -6.29
CA ILE A 9 13.34 -7.93 -5.49
C ILE A 9 14.58 -8.74 -5.12
N SER A 10 14.43 -10.03 -4.79
CA SER A 10 15.55 -10.91 -4.48
C SER A 10 16.45 -11.12 -5.69
N LEU A 11 15.89 -11.38 -6.87
CA LEU A 11 16.65 -11.54 -8.11
C LEU A 11 17.40 -10.26 -8.46
N ILE A 12 16.73 -9.11 -8.39
CA ILE A 12 17.39 -7.81 -8.64
C ILE A 12 18.57 -7.63 -7.66
N SER A 13 18.38 -7.98 -6.40
CA SER A 13 19.41 -7.82 -5.37
C SER A 13 20.59 -8.81 -5.52
N ILE A 14 20.39 -9.94 -6.20
CA ILE A 14 21.45 -10.93 -6.49
C ILE A 14 22.27 -10.50 -7.70
N TYR A 15 21.66 -9.93 -8.74
CA TYR A 15 22.32 -9.63 -9.99
C TYR A 15 22.87 -8.19 -10.09
N TYR A 16 22.35 -7.26 -9.26
CA TYR A 16 22.70 -5.83 -9.36
C TYR A 16 23.06 -5.27 -7.99
N GLU A 17 23.97 -4.28 -7.98
CA GLU A 17 24.45 -3.61 -6.76
C GLU A 17 24.32 -2.10 -6.84
N GLY A 18 24.35 -1.43 -5.68
CA GLY A 18 24.40 0.02 -5.55
C GLY A 18 23.22 0.75 -6.22
N LYS A 19 23.52 1.82 -6.95
CA LYS A 19 22.52 2.70 -7.57
C LYS A 19 21.69 1.99 -8.64
N GLU A 20 22.23 0.99 -9.31
CA GLU A 20 21.52 0.25 -10.36
C GLU A 20 20.46 -0.65 -9.77
N ARG A 21 20.78 -1.34 -8.67
CA ARG A 21 19.81 -2.11 -7.88
C ARG A 21 18.65 -1.23 -7.42
N ASP A 22 18.94 -0.08 -6.83
CA ASP A 22 17.90 0.83 -6.31
C ASP A 22 17.02 1.37 -7.45
N ARG A 23 17.59 1.64 -8.61
CA ARG A 23 16.86 2.03 -9.82
C ARG A 23 15.94 0.92 -10.32
N LEU A 24 16.40 -0.33 -10.36
CA LEU A 24 15.60 -1.46 -10.81
C LEU A 24 14.47 -1.81 -9.84
N ILE A 25 14.70 -1.71 -8.53
CA ILE A 25 13.64 -1.84 -7.52
C ILE A 25 12.58 -0.73 -7.71
N GLY A 26 13.02 0.50 -8.01
CA GLY A 26 12.12 1.60 -8.36
C GLY A 26 11.28 1.31 -9.61
N PHE A 27 11.88 0.76 -10.66
CA PHE A 27 11.18 0.33 -11.87
C PHE A 27 10.18 -0.81 -11.61
N GLU A 28 10.54 -1.79 -10.79
CA GLU A 28 9.67 -2.89 -10.41
C GLU A 28 8.40 -2.36 -9.72
N ASN A 29 8.55 -1.50 -8.72
CA ASN A 29 7.42 -0.88 -8.04
C ASN A 29 6.56 -0.03 -8.99
N ALA A 30 7.18 0.76 -9.87
CA ALA A 30 6.46 1.55 -10.86
C ALA A 30 5.70 0.68 -11.86
N ALA A 31 6.30 -0.41 -12.33
CA ALA A 31 5.66 -1.37 -13.22
C ALA A 31 4.48 -2.08 -12.53
N ALA A 32 4.63 -2.46 -11.25
CA ALA A 32 3.56 -3.06 -10.46
C ALA A 32 2.38 -2.11 -10.29
N ALA A 33 2.62 -0.83 -9.99
CA ALA A 33 1.58 0.17 -9.87
C ALA A 33 0.87 0.44 -11.21
N ALA A 34 1.64 0.57 -12.30
CA ALA A 34 1.09 0.75 -13.64
C ALA A 34 0.24 -0.46 -14.08
N ALA A 35 0.75 -1.67 -13.85
CA ALA A 35 0.03 -2.91 -14.14
C ALA A 35 -1.27 -3.00 -13.34
N THR A 36 -1.24 -2.67 -12.04
CA THR A 36 -2.44 -2.66 -11.18
C THR A 36 -3.49 -1.70 -11.75
N THR A 37 -3.10 -0.50 -12.15
CA THR A 37 -4.00 0.49 -12.75
C THR A 37 -4.62 -0.04 -14.05
N ILE A 38 -3.78 -0.52 -14.98
CA ILE A 38 -4.21 -1.01 -16.29
C ILE A 38 -5.14 -2.23 -16.13
N PHE A 39 -4.77 -3.20 -15.27
CA PHE A 39 -5.58 -4.38 -15.06
C PHE A 39 -6.90 -4.08 -14.35
N THR A 40 -6.92 -3.14 -13.41
CA THR A 40 -8.16 -2.70 -12.76
C THR A 40 -9.14 -2.11 -13.78
N TRP A 41 -8.65 -1.25 -14.67
CA TRP A 41 -9.48 -0.69 -15.75
C TRP A 41 -9.91 -1.74 -16.76
N LEU A 42 -9.01 -2.66 -17.14
CA LEU A 42 -9.34 -3.76 -18.05
C LEU A 42 -10.42 -4.67 -17.47
N VAL A 43 -10.33 -5.01 -16.17
CA VAL A 43 -11.36 -5.78 -15.46
C VAL A 43 -12.70 -5.02 -15.47
N GLY A 44 -12.68 -3.70 -15.18
CA GLY A 44 -13.88 -2.88 -15.24
C GLY A 44 -14.54 -2.89 -16.65
N TYR A 45 -13.74 -2.78 -17.68
CA TYR A 45 -14.22 -2.88 -19.07
C TYR A 45 -14.78 -4.28 -19.41
N LEU A 46 -14.07 -5.34 -19.03
CA LEU A 46 -14.51 -6.72 -19.27
C LEU A 46 -15.78 -7.07 -18.49
N MET A 47 -16.00 -6.44 -17.33
CA MET A 47 -17.21 -6.63 -16.52
C MET A 47 -18.49 -6.24 -17.27
N SER A 48 -18.42 -5.27 -18.21
CA SER A 48 -19.56 -4.88 -19.04
C SER A 48 -20.02 -5.98 -20.01
N PHE A 49 -19.14 -6.96 -20.31
CA PHE A 49 -19.47 -8.14 -21.13
C PHE A 49 -19.86 -9.36 -20.31
N GLY A 50 -19.89 -9.25 -18.99
CA GLY A 50 -20.24 -10.29 -18.04
C GLY A 50 -19.07 -10.67 -17.12
N TRP A 51 -19.41 -11.07 -15.88
CA TRP A 51 -18.42 -11.33 -14.83
C TRP A 51 -17.40 -12.44 -15.21
N HIS A 52 -17.79 -13.41 -16.05
CA HIS A 52 -16.89 -14.48 -16.51
C HIS A 52 -15.73 -13.93 -17.34
N MET A 53 -15.95 -12.86 -18.11
CA MET A 53 -14.93 -12.28 -18.98
C MET A 53 -13.79 -11.65 -18.17
N THR A 54 -14.03 -11.27 -16.91
CA THR A 54 -12.99 -10.71 -16.03
C THR A 54 -11.88 -11.71 -15.74
N PHE A 55 -12.17 -13.00 -15.73
CA PHE A 55 -11.18 -14.07 -15.57
C PHE A 55 -10.22 -14.18 -16.76
N GLY A 56 -10.60 -13.66 -17.93
CA GLY A 56 -9.73 -13.61 -19.11
C GLY A 56 -8.43 -12.83 -18.86
N VAL A 57 -8.42 -11.91 -17.90
CA VAL A 57 -7.20 -11.17 -17.51
C VAL A 57 -6.10 -12.11 -17.02
N TYR A 58 -6.44 -13.23 -16.38
CA TYR A 58 -5.45 -14.20 -15.92
C TYR A 58 -4.71 -14.90 -17.09
N ALA A 59 -5.32 -14.96 -18.28
CA ALA A 59 -4.66 -15.50 -19.46
C ALA A 59 -3.44 -14.64 -19.87
N LEU A 60 -3.43 -13.35 -19.55
CA LEU A 60 -2.28 -12.48 -19.78
C LEU A 60 -1.06 -12.91 -18.94
N GLY A 61 -1.27 -13.66 -17.86
CA GLY A 61 -0.18 -14.23 -17.05
C GLY A 61 0.67 -15.27 -17.80
N VAL A 62 0.17 -15.82 -18.90
CA VAL A 62 0.92 -16.73 -19.79
C VAL A 62 2.09 -16.01 -20.46
N ILE A 63 1.93 -14.71 -20.75
CA ILE A 63 2.98 -13.91 -21.41
C ILE A 63 4.26 -13.83 -20.54
N PRO A 64 4.21 -13.32 -19.28
CA PRO A 64 5.40 -13.29 -18.44
C PRO A 64 5.90 -14.70 -18.09
N LEU A 65 5.02 -15.70 -17.99
CA LEU A 65 5.43 -17.08 -17.74
C LEU A 65 6.28 -17.64 -18.90
N THR A 66 5.86 -17.42 -20.13
CA THR A 66 6.62 -17.85 -21.32
C THR A 66 7.89 -17.05 -21.49
N MET A 67 7.86 -15.75 -21.26
CA MET A 67 9.08 -14.91 -21.27
C MET A 67 10.07 -15.37 -20.21
N PHE A 68 9.63 -15.66 -19.01
CA PHE A 68 10.50 -16.16 -17.94
C PHE A 68 11.14 -17.49 -18.33
N GLY A 69 10.35 -18.45 -18.86
CA GLY A 69 10.86 -19.75 -19.30
C GLY A 69 11.83 -19.69 -20.49
N LEU A 70 11.69 -18.69 -21.35
CA LEU A 70 12.56 -18.55 -22.55
C LEU A 70 13.84 -17.73 -22.26
N PHE A 71 13.77 -16.72 -21.41
CA PHE A 71 14.86 -15.76 -21.22
C PHE A 71 15.64 -15.91 -19.91
N VAL A 72 15.06 -16.54 -18.88
CA VAL A 72 15.78 -16.78 -17.63
C VAL A 72 16.56 -18.09 -17.74
N SER A 73 17.87 -17.96 -17.86
CA SER A 73 18.78 -19.11 -17.91
C SER A 73 18.94 -19.77 -16.54
N ASP A 74 18.92 -21.10 -16.50
CA ASP A 74 19.21 -21.91 -15.29
C ASP A 74 20.68 -21.83 -14.81
N LYS A 75 21.49 -20.97 -15.43
CA LYS A 75 22.83 -20.72 -14.95
C LYS A 75 22.72 -20.05 -13.59
N THR A 76 22.83 -20.84 -12.54
CA THR A 76 23.09 -20.34 -11.19
C THR A 76 24.29 -19.41 -11.29
N PRO A 77 24.14 -18.11 -11.01
CA PRO A 77 25.31 -17.26 -10.92
C PRO A 77 26.21 -17.89 -9.86
N THR A 78 27.44 -18.21 -10.23
CA THR A 78 28.47 -18.47 -9.23
C THR A 78 28.51 -17.18 -8.43
N VAL A 79 27.99 -17.21 -7.21
CA VAL A 79 27.97 -16.09 -6.27
C VAL A 79 29.43 -15.81 -5.86
N THR A 80 30.20 -15.28 -6.80
CA THR A 80 31.52 -14.68 -6.59
C THR A 80 31.28 -13.22 -6.25
N GLY A 81 30.65 -12.98 -5.14
CA GLY A 81 30.28 -11.63 -4.72
C GLY A 81 28.92 -11.64 -4.04
N ALA A 82 28.63 -12.63 -3.17
CA ALA A 82 27.87 -12.27 -2.02
C ALA A 82 28.71 -11.17 -1.37
N SER A 83 28.41 -9.92 -1.72
CA SER A 83 28.66 -8.84 -0.78
C SER A 83 28.04 -9.38 0.50
N THR A 84 28.87 -9.94 1.32
CA THR A 84 28.66 -10.01 2.73
C THR A 84 28.40 -8.55 3.07
N SER A 85 27.15 -8.11 2.89
CA SER A 85 26.63 -7.03 3.72
C SER A 85 27.17 -7.49 5.06
N THR A 86 28.15 -6.76 5.56
CA THR A 86 28.81 -7.05 6.83
C THR A 86 27.68 -7.49 7.73
N VAL A 87 27.56 -8.81 7.92
CA VAL A 87 26.55 -9.39 8.81
C VAL A 87 26.93 -8.74 10.11
N SER A 88 26.25 -7.66 10.43
CA SER A 88 26.42 -7.00 11.70
C SER A 88 26.24 -8.15 12.70
N THR A 89 27.28 -8.46 13.42
CA THR A 89 27.34 -9.55 14.39
C THR A 89 26.31 -9.34 15.51
N GLN A 90 25.59 -8.23 15.45
CA GLN A 90 24.50 -7.92 16.35
C GLN A 90 23.23 -8.62 15.89
N LYS A 91 22.69 -9.46 16.76
CA LYS A 91 21.39 -10.11 16.54
C LYS A 91 20.30 -9.02 16.40
N PRO A 92 19.42 -9.12 15.38
CA PRO A 92 18.33 -8.17 15.23
C PRO A 92 17.47 -8.14 16.50
N LYS A 93 17.17 -6.95 16.99
CA LYS A 93 16.38 -6.75 18.21
C LYS A 93 14.98 -6.25 17.83
N LEU A 94 13.98 -6.93 18.35
CA LEU A 94 12.60 -6.47 18.23
C LEU A 94 12.42 -5.23 19.11
N ASN A 95 11.94 -4.13 18.50
CA ASN A 95 11.68 -2.86 19.19
C ASN A 95 10.16 -2.63 19.27
N ALA A 96 9.68 -2.06 20.37
CA ALA A 96 8.29 -1.65 20.55
C ALA A 96 7.79 -0.73 19.42
N THR A 97 8.68 0.10 18.86
CA THR A 97 8.39 0.94 17.70
C THR A 97 8.01 0.13 16.46
N MET A 98 8.72 -0.97 16.17
CA MET A 98 8.41 -1.85 15.04
C MET A 98 7.03 -2.49 15.20
N ILE A 99 6.72 -2.95 16.43
CA ILE A 99 5.42 -3.55 16.75
C ILE A 99 4.30 -2.51 16.59
N GLY A 100 4.50 -1.30 17.10
CA GLY A 100 3.51 -0.21 17.00
C GLY A 100 3.21 0.16 15.54
N TYR A 101 4.25 0.33 14.71
CA TYR A 101 4.04 0.57 13.27
C TYR A 101 3.49 -0.66 12.53
N GLY A 102 3.82 -1.89 12.96
CA GLY A 102 3.24 -3.11 12.45
C GLY A 102 1.73 -3.20 12.70
N ILE A 103 1.28 -2.91 13.92
CA ILE A 103 -0.15 -2.85 14.27
C ILE A 103 -0.85 -1.75 13.48
N PHE A 104 -0.23 -0.58 13.38
CA PHE A 104 -0.76 0.52 12.58
C PHE A 104 -0.93 0.12 11.11
N MET A 105 0.10 -0.48 10.51
CA MET A 105 0.07 -0.96 9.12
C MET A 105 -0.99 -2.04 8.92
N PHE A 106 -1.13 -2.97 9.87
CA PHE A 106 -2.16 -4.00 9.84
C PHE A 106 -3.56 -3.38 9.77
N ILE A 107 -3.89 -2.45 10.69
CA ILE A 107 -5.21 -1.80 10.71
C ILE A 107 -5.42 -0.96 9.44
N LEU A 108 -4.39 -0.24 8.99
CA LEU A 108 -4.45 0.56 7.77
C LEU A 108 -4.78 -0.31 6.54
N PHE A 109 -4.22 -1.53 6.44
CA PHE A 109 -4.51 -2.43 5.33
C PHE A 109 -5.81 -3.21 5.49
N VAL A 110 -6.27 -3.48 6.71
CA VAL A 110 -7.63 -3.97 6.97
C VAL A 110 -8.64 -2.98 6.39
N THR A 111 -8.49 -1.70 6.69
CA THR A 111 -9.39 -0.64 6.23
C THR A 111 -9.25 -0.39 4.74
N TYR A 112 -8.03 -0.28 4.21
CA TYR A 112 -7.80 -0.09 2.78
C TYR A 112 -8.48 -1.17 1.92
N PHE A 113 -8.30 -2.42 2.29
CA PHE A 113 -8.88 -3.54 1.53
C PHE A 113 -10.40 -3.65 1.76
N GLY A 114 -10.86 -3.33 2.97
CA GLY A 114 -12.29 -3.25 3.31
C GLY A 114 -13.02 -2.23 2.42
N MET A 115 -12.47 -1.02 2.28
CA MET A 115 -13.00 -0.02 1.36
C MET A 115 -13.02 -0.55 -0.09
N THR A 116 -11.90 -1.10 -0.56
CA THR A 116 -11.77 -1.58 -1.95
C THR A 116 -12.83 -2.63 -2.30
N VAL A 117 -13.11 -3.57 -1.39
CA VAL A 117 -14.13 -4.62 -1.60
C VAL A 117 -15.54 -4.06 -1.55
N LYS A 118 -15.78 -2.98 -0.80
CA LYS A 118 -17.12 -2.41 -0.58
C LYS A 118 -17.52 -1.32 -1.58
N ILE A 119 -16.62 -0.84 -2.44
CA ILE A 119 -16.94 0.22 -3.44
C ILE A 119 -18.04 -0.24 -4.41
N ALA A 120 -17.92 -1.43 -5.01
CA ALA A 120 -18.91 -1.93 -5.95
C ALA A 120 -20.29 -2.15 -5.29
N PRO A 121 -20.40 -2.87 -4.15
CA PRO A 121 -21.65 -2.94 -3.42
C PRO A 121 -22.22 -1.59 -2.99
N LEU A 122 -21.37 -0.59 -2.67
CA LEU A 122 -21.81 0.75 -2.33
C LEU A 122 -22.55 1.41 -3.51
N PHE A 123 -21.96 1.37 -4.69
CA PHE A 123 -22.54 2.00 -5.88
C PHE A 123 -23.87 1.35 -6.28
N GLU A 124 -23.93 0.01 -6.24
CA GLU A 124 -25.13 -0.75 -6.56
C GLU A 124 -26.25 -0.56 -5.52
N GLN A 125 -25.94 -0.61 -4.23
CA GLN A 125 -26.93 -0.43 -3.16
C GLN A 125 -27.45 1.02 -3.10
N ALA A 126 -26.61 1.99 -3.37
CA ALA A 126 -27.00 3.39 -3.42
C ALA A 126 -27.65 3.80 -4.76
N GLY A 127 -27.63 2.93 -5.77
CA GLY A 127 -28.33 3.09 -7.05
C GLY A 127 -27.76 4.16 -7.98
N TYR A 128 -26.49 4.58 -7.79
CA TYR A 128 -25.87 5.62 -8.61
C TYR A 128 -24.71 5.13 -9.50
N GLY A 129 -24.40 3.82 -9.46
CA GLY A 129 -23.37 3.24 -10.31
C GLY A 129 -23.40 1.72 -10.34
N THR A 130 -22.59 1.17 -11.23
CA THR A 130 -22.42 -0.26 -11.48
C THR A 130 -21.09 -0.78 -10.96
N ALA A 131 -20.94 -2.09 -10.83
CA ALA A 131 -19.67 -2.73 -10.46
C ALA A 131 -18.55 -2.41 -11.49
N ALA A 132 -18.87 -2.24 -12.76
CA ALA A 132 -17.93 -1.85 -13.79
C ALA A 132 -17.39 -0.42 -13.56
N GLU A 133 -18.29 0.54 -13.27
CA GLU A 133 -17.91 1.91 -12.93
C GLU A 133 -17.12 1.99 -11.63
N ALA A 134 -17.49 1.20 -10.62
CA ALA A 134 -16.73 1.07 -9.37
C ALA A 134 -15.29 0.59 -9.61
N SER A 135 -15.11 -0.38 -10.50
CA SER A 135 -13.77 -0.88 -10.88
C SER A 135 -12.95 0.19 -11.61
N LEU A 136 -13.55 0.92 -12.56
CA LEU A 136 -12.89 2.01 -13.27
C LEU A 136 -12.45 3.12 -12.32
N ILE A 137 -13.32 3.53 -11.39
CA ILE A 137 -13.03 4.55 -10.39
C ILE A 137 -11.96 4.05 -9.39
N SER A 138 -11.99 2.77 -9.00
CA SER A 138 -10.95 2.18 -8.14
C SER A 138 -9.57 2.22 -8.79
N GLY A 139 -9.48 2.07 -10.11
CA GLY A 139 -8.24 2.23 -10.86
C GLY A 139 -7.63 3.64 -10.74
N ILE A 140 -8.45 4.67 -10.52
CA ILE A 140 -7.98 6.04 -10.26
C ILE A 140 -7.17 6.08 -8.95
N SER A 141 -7.57 5.33 -7.91
CA SER A 141 -6.81 5.26 -6.66
C SER A 141 -5.40 4.70 -6.87
N ALA A 142 -5.24 3.67 -7.69
CA ALA A 142 -3.92 3.12 -8.01
C ALA A 142 -3.06 4.13 -8.79
N ALA A 143 -3.65 4.81 -9.79
CA ALA A 143 -2.96 5.83 -10.57
C ALA A 143 -2.51 7.02 -9.71
N THR A 144 -3.38 7.53 -8.83
CA THR A 144 -3.04 8.63 -7.93
C THR A 144 -2.06 8.20 -6.84
N GLY A 145 -2.12 6.95 -6.38
CA GLY A 145 -1.14 6.36 -5.48
C GLY A 145 0.26 6.30 -6.11
N PHE A 146 0.36 5.98 -7.39
CA PHE A 146 1.61 6.07 -8.13
C PHE A 146 2.16 7.50 -8.17
N VAL A 147 1.31 8.48 -8.52
CA VAL A 147 1.70 9.90 -8.51
C VAL A 147 2.19 10.33 -7.13
N ALA A 148 1.50 9.91 -6.06
CA ALA A 148 1.90 10.17 -4.68
C ALA A 148 3.30 9.62 -4.38
N GLY A 149 3.61 8.41 -4.85
CA GLY A 149 4.95 7.80 -4.71
C GLY A 149 6.04 8.64 -5.37
N VAL A 150 5.78 9.19 -6.57
CA VAL A 150 6.73 10.05 -7.29
C VAL A 150 7.02 11.35 -6.53
N ILE A 151 5.99 11.99 -5.97
CA ILE A 151 6.12 13.28 -5.27
C ILE A 151 6.41 13.12 -3.76
N PHE A 152 6.46 11.87 -3.27
CA PHE A 152 6.63 11.53 -1.86
C PHE A 152 7.79 12.28 -1.19
N GLY A 153 8.97 12.29 -1.83
CA GLY A 153 10.16 12.92 -1.28
C GLY A 153 9.99 14.42 -1.01
N SER A 154 9.35 15.14 -1.94
CA SER A 154 9.09 16.57 -1.81
C SER A 154 8.05 16.86 -0.74
N ILE A 155 6.97 16.10 -0.71
CA ILE A 155 5.90 16.26 0.28
C ILE A 155 6.41 15.90 1.70
N LYS A 156 7.26 14.88 1.82
CA LYS A 156 7.88 14.50 3.10
C LYS A 156 8.73 15.63 3.68
N GLN A 157 9.44 16.41 2.85
CA GLN A 157 10.21 17.56 3.32
C GLN A 157 9.32 18.67 3.91
N ILE A 158 8.11 18.85 3.34
CA ILE A 158 7.15 19.87 3.79
C ILE A 158 6.39 19.42 5.05
N LEU A 159 5.82 18.22 5.02
CA LEU A 159 4.96 17.71 6.08
C LEU A 159 5.74 17.08 7.25
N GLY A 160 6.97 16.64 7.00
CA GLY A 160 7.85 16.05 8.02
C GLY A 160 7.15 14.95 8.83
N ARG A 161 7.18 15.08 10.15
CA ARG A 161 6.59 14.14 11.11
C ARG A 161 5.06 13.98 11.03
N TYR A 162 4.37 14.98 10.47
CA TYR A 162 2.92 14.95 10.35
C TYR A 162 2.41 14.20 9.11
N MET A 163 3.30 13.78 8.23
CA MET A 163 2.94 13.18 6.94
C MET A 163 2.04 11.95 7.09
N ILE A 164 2.37 11.02 8.00
CA ILE A 164 1.57 9.82 8.25
C ILE A 164 0.17 10.21 8.76
N GLY A 165 0.11 11.08 9.76
CA GLY A 165 -1.15 11.51 10.37
C GLY A 165 -2.04 12.30 9.41
N LEU A 166 -1.49 13.23 8.64
CA LEU A 166 -2.24 14.02 7.66
C LEU A 166 -2.70 13.17 6.47
N GLY A 167 -1.84 12.28 5.97
CA GLY A 167 -2.22 11.32 4.93
C GLY A 167 -3.36 10.41 5.39
N THR A 168 -3.25 9.84 6.60
CA THR A 168 -4.30 9.00 7.17
C THR A 168 -5.59 9.79 7.42
N LEU A 169 -5.50 11.04 7.86
CA LEU A 169 -6.67 11.92 8.06
C LEU A 169 -7.36 12.23 6.73
N ALA A 170 -6.60 12.59 5.70
CA ALA A 170 -7.17 12.81 4.37
C ALA A 170 -7.86 11.55 3.84
N GLY A 171 -7.26 10.37 4.04
CA GLY A 171 -7.88 9.10 3.70
C GLY A 171 -9.20 8.87 4.45
N ALA A 172 -9.22 9.09 5.76
CA ALA A 172 -10.41 8.95 6.59
C ALA A 172 -11.58 9.82 6.13
N VAL A 173 -11.29 11.12 5.89
CA VAL A 173 -12.28 12.07 5.39
C VAL A 173 -12.85 11.63 4.05
N MET A 174 -12.00 11.15 3.14
CA MET A 174 -12.45 10.72 1.81
C MET A 174 -13.30 9.44 1.87
N VAL A 175 -12.99 8.48 2.75
CA VAL A 175 -13.85 7.29 2.96
C VAL A 175 -15.20 7.69 3.55
N LEU A 176 -15.24 8.64 4.48
CA LEU A 176 -16.51 9.17 5.01
C LEU A 176 -17.31 9.91 3.94
N VAL A 177 -16.66 10.74 3.12
CA VAL A 177 -17.30 11.39 1.97
C VAL A 177 -17.86 10.36 1.00
N LEU A 178 -17.09 9.30 0.71
CA LEU A 178 -17.53 8.20 -0.16
C LEU A 178 -18.77 7.51 0.40
N SER A 179 -18.86 7.28 1.72
CA SER A 179 -20.01 6.68 2.38
C SER A 179 -21.29 7.52 2.29
N MET A 180 -21.16 8.80 2.01
CA MET A 180 -22.29 9.77 1.87
C MET A 180 -22.53 10.15 0.42
N SER A 181 -21.68 9.72 -0.50
CA SER A 181 -21.79 10.06 -1.92
C SER A 181 -22.97 9.37 -2.58
N GLN A 182 -23.63 10.10 -3.48
CA GLN A 182 -24.66 9.59 -4.40
C GLN A 182 -24.33 9.95 -5.84
N ASN A 183 -23.06 10.23 -6.13
CA ASN A 183 -22.62 10.74 -7.42
C ASN A 183 -21.24 10.15 -7.77
N LEU A 184 -21.12 9.62 -9.00
CA LEU A 184 -19.90 9.02 -9.52
C LEU A 184 -18.71 10.00 -9.53
N ILE A 185 -18.94 11.27 -9.84
CA ILE A 185 -17.87 12.27 -9.90
C ILE A 185 -17.31 12.53 -8.50
N LEU A 186 -18.20 12.74 -7.51
CA LEU A 186 -17.77 12.94 -6.12
C LEU A 186 -17.04 11.71 -5.58
N SER A 187 -17.55 10.52 -5.88
CA SER A 187 -16.90 9.26 -5.53
C SER A 187 -15.52 9.12 -6.18
N GLY A 188 -15.40 9.50 -7.46
CA GLY A 188 -14.14 9.49 -8.19
C GLY A 188 -13.12 10.44 -7.58
N VAL A 189 -13.52 11.65 -7.21
CA VAL A 189 -12.64 12.62 -6.53
C VAL A 189 -12.22 12.10 -5.15
N ALA A 190 -13.15 11.57 -4.37
CA ALA A 190 -12.84 11.01 -3.05
C ALA A 190 -11.83 9.86 -3.16
N ILE A 191 -12.03 8.95 -4.12
CA ILE A 191 -11.12 7.81 -4.35
C ILE A 191 -9.75 8.27 -4.87
N ALA A 192 -9.70 9.31 -5.72
CA ALA A 192 -8.46 9.90 -6.20
C ALA A 192 -7.62 10.49 -5.04
N VAL A 193 -8.25 11.28 -4.19
CA VAL A 193 -7.58 11.87 -3.00
C VAL A 193 -7.19 10.79 -2.01
N TYR A 194 -8.02 9.77 -1.83
CA TYR A 194 -7.69 8.61 -1.00
C TYR A 194 -6.44 7.87 -1.51
N GLY A 195 -6.34 7.64 -2.83
CA GLY A 195 -5.17 7.03 -3.44
C GLY A 195 -3.88 7.83 -3.22
N LEU A 196 -3.95 9.17 -3.37
CA LEU A 196 -2.84 10.08 -3.02
C LEU A 196 -2.44 9.95 -1.55
N ALA A 197 -3.41 9.99 -0.65
CA ALA A 197 -3.20 9.91 0.80
C ALA A 197 -2.54 8.59 1.21
N PHE A 198 -3.06 7.47 0.70
CA PHE A 198 -2.54 6.14 0.97
C PHE A 198 -1.14 5.94 0.37
N GLY A 199 -0.93 6.38 -0.89
CA GLY A 199 0.35 6.32 -1.58
C GLY A 199 1.46 7.13 -0.89
N MET A 200 1.11 8.11 -0.05
CA MET A 200 2.05 8.85 0.80
C MET A 200 2.25 8.19 2.17
N ALA A 201 1.18 7.70 2.80
CA ALA A 201 1.22 7.17 4.15
C ALA A 201 2.08 5.90 4.24
N VAL A 202 1.94 4.96 3.29
CA VAL A 202 2.65 3.68 3.32
C VAL A 202 4.17 3.85 3.28
N PRO A 203 4.79 4.54 2.28
CA PRO A 203 6.23 4.73 2.28
C PRO A 203 6.73 5.59 3.44
N ALA A 204 5.89 6.49 3.99
CA ALA A 204 6.23 7.24 5.19
C ALA A 204 6.40 6.32 6.41
N ILE A 205 5.55 5.30 6.55
CA ILE A 205 5.64 4.31 7.63
C ILE A 205 6.92 3.48 7.49
N TYR A 206 7.22 2.95 6.30
CA TYR A 206 8.48 2.23 6.05
C TYR A 206 9.70 3.09 6.38
N SER A 207 9.69 4.35 5.94
CA SER A 207 10.74 5.31 6.23
C SER A 207 10.87 5.62 7.72
N ALA A 208 9.75 5.72 8.45
CA ALA A 208 9.76 5.96 9.89
C ALA A 208 10.32 4.78 10.68
N VAL A 209 10.01 3.55 10.26
CA VAL A 209 10.59 2.34 10.86
C VAL A 209 12.09 2.28 10.58
N ALA A 210 12.51 2.50 9.35
CA ALA A 210 13.93 2.48 8.98
C ALA A 210 14.75 3.53 9.75
N ALA A 211 14.19 4.73 9.97
CA ALA A 211 14.89 5.80 10.72
C ALA A 211 14.99 5.54 12.24
N LYS A 212 14.11 4.68 12.79
CA LYS A 212 14.04 4.39 14.23
C LYS A 212 14.62 3.04 14.63
N THR A 213 15.20 2.34 13.66
CA THR A 213 15.79 1.01 13.84
C THR A 213 17.27 1.04 13.47
N ASP A 214 18.07 0.28 14.20
CA ASP A 214 19.47 0.04 13.88
C ASP A 214 19.59 -0.77 12.58
N GLU A 215 20.69 -0.65 11.89
CA GLU A 215 20.95 -1.26 10.57
C GLU A 215 20.73 -2.79 10.58
N ALA A 216 21.16 -3.47 11.66
CA ALA A 216 20.96 -4.91 11.85
C ALA A 216 19.48 -5.33 11.94
N SER A 217 18.60 -4.41 12.37
CA SER A 217 17.18 -4.66 12.61
C SER A 217 16.26 -4.12 11.51
N GLN A 218 16.77 -3.39 10.52
CA GLN A 218 15.95 -2.80 9.44
C GLN A 218 15.21 -3.86 8.62
N ASN A 219 15.87 -4.98 8.29
CA ASN A 219 15.24 -6.08 7.59
C ASN A 219 14.11 -6.72 8.40
N LEU A 220 14.30 -6.87 9.72
CA LEU A 220 13.24 -7.34 10.61
C LEU A 220 12.04 -6.38 10.64
N GLY A 221 12.31 -5.07 10.74
CA GLY A 221 11.28 -4.03 10.69
C GLY A 221 10.46 -4.08 9.41
N SER A 222 11.12 -4.15 8.26
CA SER A 222 10.45 -4.26 6.94
C SER A 222 9.63 -5.55 6.82
N THR A 223 10.15 -6.66 7.33
CA THR A 223 9.44 -7.95 7.34
C THR A 223 8.17 -7.89 8.20
N ILE A 224 8.23 -7.26 9.38
CA ILE A 224 7.06 -7.08 10.25
C ILE A 224 5.98 -6.26 9.53
N LEU A 225 6.37 -5.16 8.87
CA LEU A 225 5.43 -4.35 8.09
C LEU A 225 4.80 -5.16 6.95
N LEU A 226 5.60 -5.95 6.22
CA LEU A 226 5.11 -6.78 5.11
C LEU A 226 4.13 -7.86 5.59
N VAL A 227 4.44 -8.52 6.71
CA VAL A 227 3.53 -9.50 7.33
C VAL A 227 2.23 -8.81 7.77
N ALA A 228 2.33 -7.64 8.40
CA ALA A 228 1.18 -6.85 8.83
C ALA A 228 0.26 -6.46 7.65
N VAL A 229 0.84 -6.04 6.51
CA VAL A 229 0.12 -5.77 5.26
C VAL A 229 -0.66 -6.99 4.79
N ASN A 230 0.01 -8.13 4.62
CA ASN A 230 -0.62 -9.34 4.10
C ASN A 230 -1.71 -9.87 5.04
N MET A 231 -1.47 -9.84 6.36
CA MET A 231 -2.47 -10.23 7.37
C MET A 231 -3.66 -9.27 7.37
N GLY A 232 -3.42 -7.96 7.19
CA GLY A 232 -4.46 -6.95 7.09
C GLY A 232 -5.37 -7.20 5.88
N VAL A 233 -4.79 -7.42 4.71
CA VAL A 233 -5.53 -7.75 3.48
C VAL A 233 -6.34 -9.04 3.66
N PHE A 234 -5.71 -10.09 4.20
CA PHE A 234 -6.36 -11.39 4.38
C PHE A 234 -7.53 -11.33 5.37
N LEU A 235 -7.38 -10.65 6.49
CA LEU A 235 -8.37 -10.60 7.55
C LEU A 235 -9.45 -9.54 7.33
N SER A 236 -9.24 -8.59 6.43
CA SER A 236 -10.17 -7.48 6.17
C SER A 236 -11.63 -7.92 5.95
N PRO A 237 -11.94 -8.88 5.06
CA PRO A 237 -13.32 -9.30 4.84
C PRO A 237 -13.97 -9.88 6.10
N TYR A 238 -13.19 -10.63 6.88
CA TYR A 238 -13.69 -11.25 8.13
C TYR A 238 -13.95 -10.20 9.21
N VAL A 239 -13.07 -9.21 9.35
CA VAL A 239 -13.24 -8.12 10.32
C VAL A 239 -14.50 -7.32 9.99
N PHE A 240 -14.70 -6.92 8.73
CA PHE A 240 -15.91 -6.18 8.35
C PHE A 240 -17.17 -7.01 8.42
N GLN A 241 -17.11 -8.32 8.13
CA GLN A 241 -18.24 -9.22 8.32
C GLN A 241 -18.61 -9.38 9.81
N LEU A 242 -17.60 -9.51 10.69
CA LEU A 242 -17.82 -9.59 12.14
C LEU A 242 -18.47 -8.31 12.68
N ILE A 243 -17.97 -7.14 12.27
CA ILE A 243 -18.53 -5.86 12.65
C ILE A 243 -19.98 -5.74 12.15
N ALA A 244 -20.24 -6.04 10.88
CA ALA A 244 -21.55 -5.99 10.28
C ALA A 244 -22.57 -6.90 11.03
N SER A 245 -22.15 -8.11 11.39
CA SER A 245 -23.00 -9.05 12.15
C SER A 245 -23.25 -8.58 13.58
N ALA A 246 -22.25 -7.98 14.24
CA ALA A 246 -22.38 -7.48 15.62
C ALA A 246 -23.35 -6.29 15.73
N PHE A 247 -23.41 -5.44 14.69
CA PHE A 247 -24.32 -4.29 14.64
C PHE A 247 -25.63 -4.57 13.88
N GLY A 248 -25.77 -5.73 13.26
CA GLY A 248 -26.97 -6.11 12.50
C GLY A 248 -27.17 -5.34 11.18
N ASP A 249 -26.14 -4.64 10.69
CA ASP A 249 -26.18 -3.87 9.44
C ASP A 249 -25.06 -4.35 8.49
N THR A 250 -25.47 -5.02 7.40
CA THR A 250 -24.57 -5.55 6.38
C THR A 250 -24.42 -4.62 5.18
N SER A 251 -25.00 -3.41 5.22
CA SER A 251 -24.93 -2.46 4.10
C SER A 251 -23.50 -2.01 3.82
N ALA A 252 -23.24 -1.72 2.56
CA ALA A 252 -21.95 -1.17 2.15
C ALA A 252 -21.72 0.23 2.76
N VAL A 253 -22.78 1.03 2.90
CA VAL A 253 -22.74 2.35 3.52
C VAL A 253 -22.28 2.26 4.98
N PHE A 254 -22.88 1.34 5.77
CA PHE A 254 -22.47 1.11 7.14
C PHE A 254 -21.00 0.68 7.23
N SER A 255 -20.59 -0.28 6.40
CA SER A 255 -19.20 -0.75 6.34
C SER A 255 -18.22 0.40 6.05
N MET A 256 -18.54 1.27 5.09
CA MET A 256 -17.72 2.43 4.74
C MET A 256 -17.65 3.48 5.86
N ARG A 257 -18.75 3.69 6.59
CA ARG A 257 -18.76 4.61 7.75
C ARG A 257 -17.88 4.09 8.88
N VAL A 258 -18.00 2.81 9.19
CA VAL A 258 -17.15 2.17 10.21
C VAL A 258 -15.68 2.25 9.77
N ASP A 259 -15.40 1.96 8.52
CA ASP A 259 -14.05 2.07 7.95
C ASP A 259 -13.48 3.48 8.10
N GLY A 260 -14.20 4.49 7.65
CA GLY A 260 -13.81 5.89 7.79
C GLY A 260 -13.56 6.32 9.23
N LEU A 261 -14.40 5.85 10.19
CA LEU A 261 -14.22 6.13 11.60
C LEU A 261 -12.99 5.44 12.20
N LEU A 262 -12.69 4.20 11.80
CA LEU A 262 -11.48 3.49 12.21
C LEU A 262 -10.22 4.21 11.70
N VAL A 263 -10.21 4.60 10.42
CA VAL A 263 -9.10 5.35 9.84
C VAL A 263 -8.97 6.73 10.49
N LEU A 264 -10.09 7.38 10.85
CA LEU A 264 -10.08 8.66 11.57
C LEU A 264 -9.46 8.51 12.96
N ALA A 265 -9.83 7.46 13.70
CA ALA A 265 -9.21 7.17 14.99
C ALA A 265 -7.70 6.97 14.87
N LEU A 266 -7.24 6.22 13.86
CA LEU A 266 -5.81 6.06 13.56
C LEU A 266 -5.14 7.40 13.24
N ALA A 267 -5.79 8.26 12.46
CA ALA A 267 -5.27 9.57 12.11
C ALA A 267 -5.10 10.46 13.35
N VAL A 268 -6.08 10.47 14.24
CA VAL A 268 -6.00 11.22 15.50
C VAL A 268 -4.86 10.71 16.37
N ILE A 269 -4.74 9.39 16.55
CA ILE A 269 -3.64 8.78 17.32
C ILE A 269 -2.29 9.19 16.76
N THR A 270 -2.12 9.11 15.43
CA THR A 270 -0.84 9.47 14.79
C THR A 270 -0.52 10.95 14.85
N LEU A 271 -1.51 11.83 14.70
CA LEU A 271 -1.32 13.27 14.84
C LEU A 271 -0.96 13.66 16.28
N VAL A 272 -1.64 13.08 17.27
CA VAL A 272 -1.32 13.29 18.67
C VAL A 272 0.08 12.80 19.00
N THR A 273 0.45 11.59 18.58
CA THR A 273 1.81 11.06 18.80
C THR A 273 2.87 11.90 18.09
N ALA A 274 2.59 12.38 16.87
CA ALA A 274 3.50 13.28 16.17
C ALA A 274 3.65 14.64 16.87
N SER A 275 2.60 15.18 17.48
CA SER A 275 2.68 16.44 18.22
C SER A 275 3.47 16.32 19.53
N LEU A 276 3.41 15.17 20.18
CA LEU A 276 4.13 14.88 21.43
C LEU A 276 5.63 14.59 21.21
N GLN A 277 6.04 14.21 20.00
CA GLN A 277 7.45 14.00 19.68
C GLN A 277 8.20 15.35 19.65
N LYS A 278 9.34 15.44 20.35
CA LYS A 278 10.22 16.61 20.24
C LYS A 278 10.68 16.81 18.79
N PRO A 279 10.79 18.06 18.30
CA PRO A 279 11.28 18.31 16.95
C PRO A 279 12.67 17.70 16.79
N GLU A 280 12.83 16.88 15.77
CA GLU A 280 14.12 16.29 15.41
C GLU A 280 15.08 17.45 15.06
N ARG A 281 16.22 17.55 15.74
CA ARG A 281 17.22 18.58 15.43
C ARG A 281 17.69 18.34 13.99
N ALA A 282 17.60 19.37 13.16
CA ALA A 282 18.15 19.33 11.81
C ALA A 282 19.57 18.74 11.81
N PRO A 283 19.91 17.86 10.88
CA PRO A 283 21.27 17.32 10.79
C PRO A 283 22.25 18.48 10.69
N LYS A 284 23.26 18.49 11.55
CA LYS A 284 24.33 19.50 11.48
C LYS A 284 24.95 19.44 10.09
N PRO A 285 25.16 20.58 9.41
CA PRO A 285 25.85 20.59 8.13
C PRO A 285 27.20 19.88 8.31
N VAL A 286 27.41 18.84 7.51
CA VAL A 286 28.71 18.18 7.41
C VAL A 286 29.63 19.23 6.79
N HIS A 287 30.49 19.83 7.60
CA HIS A 287 31.55 20.70 7.09
C HIS A 287 32.40 19.87 6.13
N ALA A 288 32.27 20.14 4.83
CA ALA A 288 33.24 19.70 3.84
C ALA A 288 34.60 20.21 4.25
N LYS A 289 35.50 19.29 4.59
CA LYS A 289 36.94 19.53 4.66
C LYS A 289 37.56 19.25 3.34
#